data_599a6dd0d73c72208e81ee7bd96405d7
#
_entry.id   599a6dd0d73c72208e81ee7bd96405d7
#
_cell.length_a   1.000
_cell.length_b   1.000
_cell.length_c   1.000
_cell.angle_alpha   90.00
_cell.angle_beta   90.00
_cell.angle_gamma   90.00
#
_symmetry.space_group_name_H-M   'P 1'
#
loop_
_entity.id
_entity.type
_entity.pdbx_description
1 polymer ?
#
loop_
_entity_poly.entity_id
_entity_poly.type
_entity_poly.pdbx_seq_one_letter_code
_entity_poly.pdbx_strand_id
1 'polypeptide(L)'
;MIMGRKTYDSVPAHLRPLAKRINTVITRDVDGVRDRVKRELEERKKKLAAAASTGAGEGQPDTDAIVCGGLDEAMKELEGTYAERLGKVFVIGGAEIYGAALGVKGVVRIVMTNVEKLGYREKGEVFECDTFFPVDEDLLEEKKGWRRASAEEVTEWVGETVTGEWREEGDVRIQMVGYERLE
;
A
#
# COMPACT_ATOMS: atom_id res chain seq x y z
N MET A 1 -5.26 -1.94 4.92
CA MET A 1 -3.94 -1.83 4.23
C MET A 1 -2.98 -2.78 4.92
N ILE A 2 -2.29 -3.62 4.16
CA ILE A 2 -1.34 -4.61 4.67
C ILE A 2 0.08 -4.12 4.40
N MET A 3 0.94 -4.15 5.42
CA MET A 3 2.32 -3.68 5.32
C MET A 3 3.25 -4.42 6.29
N GLY A 4 4.52 -4.52 5.95
CA GLY A 4 5.53 -5.01 6.86
C GLY A 4 5.86 -3.99 7.97
N ARG A 5 6.39 -4.46 9.09
CA ARG A 5 6.76 -3.60 10.23
C ARG A 5 7.67 -2.43 9.83
N LYS A 6 8.70 -2.66 9.00
CA LYS A 6 9.60 -1.57 8.56
C LYS A 6 8.85 -0.49 7.77
N THR A 7 7.91 -0.89 6.92
CA THR A 7 7.05 0.06 6.18
C THR A 7 6.14 0.84 7.14
N TYR A 8 5.55 0.16 8.13
CA TYR A 8 4.79 0.85 9.18
C TYR A 8 5.64 1.85 9.95
N ASP A 9 6.86 1.48 10.32
CA ASP A 9 7.79 2.33 11.05
C ASP A 9 8.29 3.54 10.23
N SER A 10 8.31 3.46 8.90
CA SER A 10 8.66 4.58 8.02
C SER A 10 7.57 5.66 7.92
N VAL A 11 6.32 5.33 8.26
CA VAL A 11 5.27 6.33 8.37
C VAL A 11 5.58 7.28 9.55
N PRO A 12 5.50 8.60 9.38
CA PRO A 12 5.73 9.53 10.48
C PRO A 12 4.87 9.19 11.72
N ALA A 13 5.46 9.22 12.92
CA ALA A 13 4.83 8.77 14.15
C ALA A 13 3.46 9.44 14.43
N HIS A 14 3.32 10.71 14.05
CA HIS A 14 2.08 11.46 14.24
C HIS A 14 0.94 11.02 13.29
N LEU A 15 1.26 10.28 12.22
CA LEU A 15 0.29 9.75 11.25
C LEU A 15 -0.04 8.27 11.50
N ARG A 16 0.70 7.58 12.35
CA ARG A 16 0.50 6.16 12.65
C ARG A 16 -0.58 5.93 13.71
N PRO A 17 -1.43 4.91 13.53
CA PRO A 17 -1.73 4.26 12.26
C PRO A 17 -2.45 5.20 11.29
N LEU A 18 -2.38 4.87 9.99
CA LEU A 18 -3.01 5.68 8.94
C LEU A 18 -4.52 5.76 9.16
N ALA A 19 -5.06 6.98 9.14
CA ALA A 19 -6.47 7.24 9.43
C ALA A 19 -7.44 6.62 8.41
N LYS A 20 -8.68 6.34 8.83
CA LYS A 20 -9.82 5.90 8.02
C LYS A 20 -9.58 4.56 7.29
N ARG A 21 -8.80 3.67 7.91
CA ARG A 21 -8.51 2.34 7.36
C ARG A 21 -8.06 1.38 8.45
N ILE A 22 -8.15 0.09 8.16
CA ILE A 22 -7.59 -0.97 8.97
C ILE A 22 -6.13 -1.11 8.57
N ASN A 23 -5.20 -0.87 9.51
CA ASN A 23 -3.76 -1.04 9.31
C ASN A 23 -3.36 -2.43 9.78
N THR A 24 -2.90 -3.28 8.87
CA THR A 24 -2.44 -4.63 9.18
C THR A 24 -0.93 -4.67 9.09
N VAL A 25 -0.26 -4.85 10.22
CA VAL A 25 1.20 -4.86 10.32
C VAL A 25 1.69 -6.28 10.41
N ILE A 26 2.50 -6.71 9.44
CA ILE A 26 3.09 -8.05 9.43
C ILE A 26 4.51 -7.99 10.01
N THR A 27 4.76 -8.86 11.00
CA THR A 27 6.06 -8.96 11.68
C THR A 27 6.29 -10.36 12.25
N ARG A 28 7.55 -10.80 12.32
CA ARG A 28 7.94 -12.04 13.03
C ARG A 28 7.87 -11.86 14.54
N ASP A 29 8.01 -10.63 15.03
CA ASP A 29 7.91 -10.28 16.45
C ASP A 29 6.53 -9.66 16.72
N VAL A 30 5.51 -10.51 16.74
CA VAL A 30 4.11 -10.08 16.92
C VAL A 30 3.90 -9.47 18.30
N ASP A 31 4.38 -10.10 19.35
CA ASP A 31 4.15 -9.68 20.73
C ASP A 31 4.91 -8.38 21.06
N GLY A 32 6.15 -8.24 20.61
CA GLY A 32 6.94 -7.01 20.81
C GLY A 32 6.39 -5.79 20.07
N VAL A 33 5.63 -5.99 19.00
CA VAL A 33 5.06 -4.89 18.19
C VAL A 33 3.62 -4.58 18.57
N ARG A 34 2.83 -5.56 18.99
CA ARG A 34 1.39 -5.43 19.26
C ARG A 34 1.05 -4.33 20.27
N ASP A 35 1.72 -4.31 21.41
CA ASP A 35 1.45 -3.32 22.45
C ASP A 35 1.76 -1.89 22.02
N ARG A 36 2.82 -1.74 21.22
CA ARG A 36 3.17 -0.43 20.65
C ARG A 36 2.11 0.03 19.67
N VAL A 37 1.74 -0.80 18.71
CA VAL A 37 0.73 -0.46 17.69
C VAL A 37 -0.62 -0.14 18.34
N LYS A 38 -1.00 -0.89 19.39
CA LYS A 38 -2.22 -0.62 20.15
C LYS A 38 -2.20 0.76 20.84
N ARG A 39 -1.10 1.13 21.47
CA ARG A 39 -0.97 2.47 22.08
C ARG A 39 -1.03 3.59 21.03
N GLU A 40 -0.30 3.42 19.91
CA GLU A 40 -0.33 4.38 18.80
C GLU A 40 -1.75 4.53 18.24
N LEU A 41 -2.52 3.44 18.14
CA LEU A 41 -3.92 3.45 17.70
C LEU A 41 -4.81 4.24 18.68
N GLU A 42 -4.69 4.00 19.96
CA GLU A 42 -5.48 4.72 20.99
C GLU A 42 -5.19 6.22 20.97
N GLU A 43 -3.91 6.60 20.87
CA GLU A 43 -3.51 8.00 20.74
C GLU A 43 -4.04 8.63 19.45
N ARG A 44 -3.99 7.89 18.35
CA ARG A 44 -4.52 8.34 17.06
C ARG A 44 -6.02 8.54 17.09
N LYS A 45 -6.77 7.60 17.65
CA LYS A 45 -8.22 7.72 17.83
C LYS A 45 -8.59 8.95 18.66
N LYS A 46 -7.88 9.22 19.75
CA LYS A 46 -8.08 10.43 20.57
C LYS A 46 -7.88 11.72 19.78
N LYS A 47 -6.80 11.80 19.00
CA LYS A 47 -6.51 12.97 18.14
C LYS A 47 -7.56 13.16 17.05
N LEU A 48 -8.02 12.08 16.41
CA LEU A 48 -9.04 12.13 15.37
C LEU A 48 -10.40 12.55 15.95
N ALA A 49 -10.78 12.04 17.12
CA ALA A 49 -12.00 12.43 17.81
C ALA A 49 -11.98 13.92 18.23
N ALA A 50 -10.86 14.43 18.72
CA ALA A 50 -10.68 15.84 19.04
C ALA A 50 -10.80 16.75 17.81
N ALA A 51 -10.32 16.32 16.65
CA ALA A 51 -10.44 17.05 15.38
C ALA A 51 -11.87 16.99 14.81
N ALA A 52 -12.61 15.90 15.03
CA ALA A 52 -13.98 15.72 14.54
C ALA A 52 -15.00 16.57 15.31
N SER A 53 -14.72 16.97 16.54
CA SER A 53 -15.59 17.87 17.32
C SER A 53 -15.75 19.27 16.69
N THR A 54 -15.01 19.60 15.64
CA THR A 54 -15.09 20.84 14.87
C THR A 54 -15.92 20.74 13.59
N GLY A 55 -16.70 19.65 13.40
CA GLY A 55 -17.80 19.64 12.41
C GLY A 55 -17.51 18.98 11.07
N ALA A 56 -17.05 17.72 11.06
CA ALA A 56 -17.14 16.92 9.82
C ALA A 56 -17.13 15.42 10.11
N GLY A 57 -18.17 14.70 9.76
CA GLY A 57 -18.06 13.36 9.32
C GLY A 57 -18.81 12.25 10.02
N GLU A 58 -20.13 12.26 9.91
CA GLU A 58 -20.91 11.01 10.01
C GLU A 58 -20.57 10.11 8.82
N GLY A 59 -20.25 8.82 9.08
CA GLY A 59 -20.05 7.81 8.04
C GLY A 59 -18.62 7.61 7.51
N GLN A 60 -17.59 8.15 8.16
CA GLN A 60 -16.20 7.87 7.76
C GLN A 60 -15.72 6.52 8.34
N PRO A 61 -14.93 5.73 7.56
CA PRO A 61 -14.38 4.48 8.05
C PRO A 61 -13.56 4.68 9.33
N ASP A 62 -13.78 3.82 10.32
CA ASP A 62 -12.99 3.83 11.54
C ASP A 62 -11.52 3.52 11.27
N THR A 63 -10.65 4.17 12.04
CA THR A 63 -9.23 3.83 12.07
C THR A 63 -9.03 2.65 13.00
N ASP A 64 -8.38 1.60 12.48
CA ASP A 64 -8.03 0.43 13.28
C ASP A 64 -6.64 -0.10 12.94
N ALA A 65 -6.08 -0.99 13.78
CA ALA A 65 -4.78 -1.59 13.56
C ALA A 65 -4.69 -2.98 14.20
N ILE A 66 -4.15 -3.93 13.44
CA ILE A 66 -3.86 -5.30 13.89
C ILE A 66 -2.41 -5.67 13.56
N VAL A 67 -1.86 -6.62 14.33
CA VAL A 67 -0.51 -7.14 14.13
C VAL A 67 -0.59 -8.64 13.95
N CYS A 68 -0.02 -9.14 12.85
CA CYS A 68 -0.06 -10.53 12.43
C CYS A 68 1.35 -11.07 12.13
N GLY A 69 1.53 -12.39 12.24
CA GLY A 69 2.80 -13.07 11.97
C GLY A 69 3.05 -13.32 10.48
N GLY A 70 2.01 -13.26 9.64
CA GLY A 70 2.10 -13.53 8.21
C GLY A 70 0.88 -13.06 7.44
N LEU A 71 0.97 -13.16 6.12
CA LEU A 71 -0.08 -12.70 5.22
C LEU A 71 -1.37 -13.54 5.36
N ASP A 72 -1.23 -14.87 5.51
CA ASP A 72 -2.39 -15.77 5.65
C ASP A 72 -3.17 -15.48 6.94
N GLU A 73 -2.47 -15.23 8.05
CA GLU A 73 -3.09 -14.81 9.30
C GLU A 73 -3.81 -13.47 9.14
N ALA A 74 -3.14 -12.51 8.49
CA ALA A 74 -3.68 -11.20 8.22
C ALA A 74 -4.98 -11.27 7.40
N MET A 75 -5.01 -12.09 6.34
CA MET A 75 -6.20 -12.27 5.51
C MET A 75 -7.35 -12.92 6.29
N LYS A 76 -7.07 -13.97 7.07
CA LYS A 76 -8.08 -14.63 7.93
C LYS A 76 -8.69 -13.66 8.95
N GLU A 77 -7.85 -12.83 9.58
CA GLU A 77 -8.31 -11.85 10.55
C GLU A 77 -9.17 -10.76 9.88
N LEU A 78 -8.77 -10.28 8.69
CA LEU A 78 -9.54 -9.31 7.93
C LEU A 78 -10.89 -9.88 7.46
N GLU A 79 -10.92 -11.08 6.94
CA GLU A 79 -12.14 -11.76 6.45
C GLU A 79 -13.07 -12.20 7.59
N GLY A 80 -12.54 -12.47 8.79
CA GLY A 80 -13.29 -12.84 9.97
C GLY A 80 -13.78 -11.61 10.75
N THR A 81 -12.86 -10.97 11.47
CA THR A 81 -13.20 -9.88 12.42
C THR A 81 -13.71 -8.62 11.72
N TYR A 82 -13.27 -8.36 10.50
CA TYR A 82 -13.59 -7.12 9.78
C TYR A 82 -14.50 -7.31 8.56
N ALA A 83 -15.07 -8.50 8.35
CA ALA A 83 -15.85 -8.87 7.16
C ALA A 83 -16.88 -7.81 6.74
N GLU A 84 -17.66 -7.29 7.68
CA GLU A 84 -18.72 -6.30 7.42
C GLU A 84 -18.20 -4.91 7.04
N ARG A 85 -16.95 -4.61 7.38
CA ARG A 85 -16.29 -3.30 7.13
C ARG A 85 -15.18 -3.41 6.08
N LEU A 86 -14.91 -4.62 5.59
CA LEU A 86 -13.82 -4.88 4.66
C LEU A 86 -14.18 -4.39 3.27
N GLY A 87 -13.48 -3.37 2.81
CA GLY A 87 -13.55 -2.90 1.43
C GLY A 87 -12.41 -3.46 0.59
N LYS A 88 -11.74 -2.58 -0.14
CA LYS A 88 -10.56 -2.95 -0.94
C LYS A 88 -9.37 -3.22 -0.02
N VAL A 89 -8.64 -4.30 -0.27
CA VAL A 89 -7.40 -4.64 0.42
C VAL A 89 -6.20 -4.17 -0.42
N PHE A 90 -5.34 -3.36 0.19
CA PHE A 90 -4.11 -2.86 -0.45
C PHE A 90 -2.90 -3.38 0.30
N VAL A 91 -1.97 -3.99 -0.43
CA VAL A 91 -0.64 -4.35 0.07
C VAL A 91 0.31 -3.23 -0.32
N ILE A 92 0.99 -2.63 0.66
CA ILE A 92 1.85 -1.45 0.45
C ILE A 92 3.33 -1.68 0.82
N GLY A 93 3.72 -2.95 0.90
CA GLY A 93 5.13 -3.35 1.04
C GLY A 93 5.57 -3.68 2.44
N GLY A 94 6.90 -3.82 2.71
CA GLY A 94 8.00 -3.81 1.70
C GLY A 94 8.10 -5.05 0.81
N ALA A 95 9.28 -5.22 0.20
CA ALA A 95 9.54 -6.24 -0.83
C ALA A 95 9.15 -7.66 -0.39
N GLU A 96 9.45 -8.08 0.83
CA GLU A 96 9.05 -9.41 1.35
C GLU A 96 7.51 -9.59 1.33
N ILE A 97 6.77 -8.54 1.70
CA ILE A 97 5.30 -8.60 1.76
C ILE A 97 4.72 -8.56 0.33
N TYR A 98 5.31 -7.79 -0.58
CA TYR A 98 4.94 -7.84 -2.00
C TYR A 98 5.18 -9.22 -2.58
N GLY A 99 6.35 -9.83 -2.32
CA GLY A 99 6.66 -11.19 -2.80
C GLY A 99 5.66 -12.23 -2.29
N ALA A 100 5.33 -12.19 -1.00
CA ALA A 100 4.32 -13.06 -0.43
C ALA A 100 2.93 -12.84 -1.06
N ALA A 101 2.53 -11.58 -1.24
CA ALA A 101 1.23 -11.23 -1.81
C ALA A 101 1.08 -11.70 -3.27
N LEU A 102 2.12 -11.59 -4.07
CA LEU A 102 2.10 -12.05 -5.47
C LEU A 102 1.88 -13.56 -5.60
N GLY A 103 2.22 -14.35 -4.58
CA GLY A 103 1.92 -15.77 -4.49
C GLY A 103 0.46 -16.09 -4.17
N VAL A 104 -0.34 -15.12 -3.72
CA VAL A 104 -1.74 -15.32 -3.36
C VAL A 104 -2.63 -15.15 -4.60
N LYS A 105 -3.52 -16.11 -4.84
CA LYS A 105 -4.46 -16.08 -6.00
C LYS A 105 -5.39 -14.85 -6.01
N GLY A 106 -5.64 -14.24 -4.87
CA GLY A 106 -6.51 -13.06 -4.75
C GLY A 106 -5.85 -11.73 -5.12
N VAL A 107 -4.53 -11.68 -5.38
CA VAL A 107 -3.85 -10.46 -5.85
C VAL A 107 -4.05 -10.37 -7.35
N VAL A 108 -4.90 -9.44 -7.75
CA VAL A 108 -5.32 -9.28 -9.14
C VAL A 108 -4.76 -8.04 -9.82
N ARG A 109 -4.28 -7.06 -9.04
CA ARG A 109 -3.84 -5.76 -9.59
C ARG A 109 -2.58 -5.27 -8.94
N ILE A 110 -1.72 -4.65 -9.74
CA ILE A 110 -0.54 -3.91 -9.32
C ILE A 110 -0.70 -2.47 -9.81
N VAL A 111 -0.51 -1.50 -8.91
CA VAL A 111 -0.38 -0.08 -9.27
C VAL A 111 1.02 0.36 -8.90
N MET A 112 1.74 0.89 -9.87
CA MET A 112 3.13 1.34 -9.72
C MET A 112 3.27 2.79 -10.13
N THR A 113 4.17 3.50 -9.43
CA THR A 113 4.68 4.78 -9.87
C THR A 113 6.11 4.60 -10.33
N ASN A 114 6.33 4.72 -11.64
CA ASN A 114 7.67 4.81 -12.20
C ASN A 114 8.25 6.19 -11.87
N VAL A 115 9.50 6.23 -11.44
CA VAL A 115 10.20 7.47 -11.08
C VAL A 115 11.54 7.48 -11.79
N GLU A 116 11.82 8.51 -12.57
CA GLU A 116 13.10 8.71 -13.24
C GLU A 116 13.67 10.07 -12.86
N LYS A 117 14.99 10.17 -12.64
CA LYS A 117 15.66 11.46 -12.53
C LYS A 117 15.63 12.21 -13.87
N LEU A 118 15.41 13.51 -13.83
CA LEU A 118 15.61 14.34 -15.01
C LEU A 118 17.10 14.29 -15.39
N GLY A 119 17.41 13.93 -16.66
CA GLY A 119 18.77 13.68 -17.11
C GLY A 119 19.22 12.21 -17.09
N TYR A 120 18.38 11.29 -16.58
CA TYR A 120 18.68 9.85 -16.59
C TYR A 120 19.12 9.35 -17.98
N ARG A 121 18.38 9.72 -19.03
CA ARG A 121 18.66 9.29 -20.40
C ARG A 121 19.92 9.90 -21.00
N GLU A 122 20.34 11.07 -20.53
CA GLU A 122 21.50 11.82 -21.04
C GLU A 122 22.75 11.52 -20.24
N LYS A 123 22.65 11.36 -18.93
CA LYS A 123 23.77 11.26 -17.99
C LYS A 123 23.89 9.89 -17.32
N GLY A 124 22.91 8.99 -17.52
CA GLY A 124 22.86 7.69 -16.84
C GLY A 124 22.62 7.79 -15.32
N GLU A 125 22.04 8.88 -14.85
CA GLU A 125 21.76 9.08 -13.43
C GLU A 125 20.62 8.18 -12.94
N VAL A 126 20.90 7.27 -12.02
CA VAL A 126 19.93 6.35 -11.41
C VAL A 126 19.81 6.60 -9.91
N PHE A 127 18.72 6.11 -9.31
CA PHE A 127 18.63 6.03 -7.87
C PHE A 127 19.45 4.85 -7.35
N GLU A 128 20.21 5.07 -6.28
CA GLU A 128 20.79 3.95 -5.53
C GLU A 128 19.67 3.26 -4.76
N CYS A 129 19.49 1.96 -5.00
CA CYS A 129 18.46 1.16 -4.36
C CYS A 129 19.09 -0.04 -3.67
N ASP A 130 18.66 -0.31 -2.44
CA ASP A 130 19.02 -1.50 -1.64
C ASP A 130 17.88 -2.53 -1.58
N THR A 131 16.71 -2.17 -2.06
CA THR A 131 15.51 -2.99 -2.00
C THR A 131 14.79 -2.93 -3.34
N PHE A 132 14.42 -4.09 -3.86
CA PHE A 132 13.84 -4.23 -5.19
C PHE A 132 12.43 -4.80 -5.10
N PHE A 133 11.55 -4.30 -5.98
CA PHE A 133 10.25 -4.92 -6.18
C PHE A 133 10.44 -6.32 -6.78
N PRO A 134 9.70 -7.35 -6.30
CA PRO A 134 9.97 -8.74 -6.68
C PRO A 134 9.51 -9.13 -8.09
N VAL A 135 9.05 -8.18 -8.88
CA VAL A 135 8.60 -8.37 -10.26
C VAL A 135 9.27 -7.33 -11.15
N ASP A 136 9.90 -7.78 -12.22
CA ASP A 136 10.45 -6.92 -13.27
C ASP A 136 9.46 -6.73 -14.44
N GLU A 137 9.85 -5.92 -15.42
CA GLU A 137 9.01 -5.66 -16.59
C GLU A 137 8.71 -6.93 -17.39
N ASP A 138 9.65 -7.87 -17.46
CA ASP A 138 9.47 -9.13 -18.17
C ASP A 138 8.38 -10.02 -17.55
N LEU A 139 8.24 -9.98 -16.22
CA LEU A 139 7.20 -10.72 -15.51
C LEU A 139 5.82 -10.08 -15.65
N LEU A 140 5.76 -8.81 -15.99
CA LEU A 140 4.50 -8.06 -16.20
C LEU A 140 4.03 -8.08 -17.67
N GLU A 141 4.62 -8.94 -18.51
CA GLU A 141 4.14 -9.16 -19.86
C GLU A 141 2.92 -10.07 -19.92
N GLU A 142 2.10 -9.91 -20.96
CA GLU A 142 0.89 -10.69 -21.18
C GLU A 142 1.15 -12.20 -21.22
N LYS A 143 2.24 -12.63 -21.88
CA LYS A 143 2.67 -14.04 -21.91
C LYS A 143 3.01 -14.63 -20.54
N LYS A 144 3.19 -13.81 -19.52
CA LYS A 144 3.44 -14.19 -18.13
C LYS A 144 2.19 -14.08 -17.25
N GLY A 145 1.04 -13.86 -17.86
CA GLY A 145 -0.24 -13.80 -17.17
C GLY A 145 -0.58 -12.43 -16.57
N TRP A 146 0.02 -11.35 -17.07
CA TRP A 146 -0.31 -9.98 -16.70
C TRP A 146 -0.59 -9.15 -17.95
N ARG A 147 -1.54 -8.24 -17.89
CA ARG A 147 -1.75 -7.21 -18.89
C ARG A 147 -1.53 -5.82 -18.29
N ARG A 148 -1.06 -4.90 -19.09
CA ARG A 148 -1.08 -3.48 -18.73
C ARG A 148 -2.50 -2.96 -18.79
N ALA A 149 -2.91 -2.24 -17.74
CA ALA A 149 -4.21 -1.58 -17.66
C ALA A 149 -4.17 -0.20 -18.35
N SER A 150 -5.32 0.25 -18.81
CA SER A 150 -5.47 1.63 -19.32
C SER A 150 -5.46 2.65 -18.18
N ALA A 151 -5.28 3.92 -18.52
CA ALA A 151 -5.31 5.00 -17.53
C ALA A 151 -6.69 5.13 -16.85
N GLU A 152 -7.76 4.86 -17.61
CA GLU A 152 -9.14 4.88 -17.11
C GLU A 152 -9.36 3.76 -16.09
N GLU A 153 -8.89 2.55 -16.38
CA GLU A 153 -8.96 1.42 -15.44
C GLU A 153 -8.20 1.72 -14.13
N VAL A 154 -6.98 2.26 -14.25
CA VAL A 154 -6.20 2.65 -13.06
C VAL A 154 -6.90 3.75 -12.28
N THR A 155 -7.51 4.72 -12.95
CA THR A 155 -8.34 5.77 -12.33
C THR A 155 -9.48 5.17 -11.49
N GLU A 156 -10.20 4.19 -12.03
CA GLU A 156 -11.24 3.47 -11.28
C GLU A 156 -10.68 2.72 -10.06
N TRP A 157 -9.50 2.11 -10.20
CA TRP A 157 -8.92 1.32 -9.11
C TRP A 157 -8.49 2.18 -7.93
N VAL A 158 -7.89 3.34 -8.20
CA VAL A 158 -7.34 4.22 -7.17
C VAL A 158 -8.33 5.30 -6.70
N GLY A 159 -9.32 5.64 -7.52
CA GLY A 159 -10.33 6.66 -7.22
C GLY A 159 -9.86 8.11 -7.44
N GLU A 160 -8.74 8.29 -8.14
CA GLU A 160 -8.17 9.58 -8.52
C GLU A 160 -7.76 9.55 -9.99
N THR A 161 -7.84 10.68 -10.71
CA THR A 161 -7.51 10.73 -12.13
C THR A 161 -6.05 10.37 -12.40
N VAL A 162 -5.85 9.33 -13.19
CA VAL A 162 -4.54 8.87 -13.66
C VAL A 162 -4.49 9.07 -15.17
N THR A 163 -3.48 9.79 -15.66
CA THR A 163 -3.31 10.03 -17.09
C THR A 163 -2.48 8.95 -17.79
N GLY A 164 -1.68 8.21 -17.04
CA GLY A 164 -0.71 7.26 -17.59
C GLY A 164 0.48 7.91 -18.29
N GLU A 165 0.54 9.23 -18.31
CA GLU A 165 1.62 10.01 -18.91
C GLU A 165 2.71 10.36 -17.90
N TRP A 166 3.92 10.66 -18.41
CA TRP A 166 5.00 11.18 -17.59
C TRP A 166 4.72 12.64 -17.20
N ARG A 167 4.86 12.93 -15.91
CA ARG A 167 4.75 14.29 -15.35
C ARG A 167 6.04 14.64 -14.61
N GLU A 168 6.58 15.82 -14.88
CA GLU A 168 7.72 16.36 -14.16
C GLU A 168 7.31 16.88 -12.78
N GLU A 169 8.09 16.55 -11.76
CA GLU A 169 7.88 16.95 -10.39
C GLU A 169 9.23 17.17 -9.69
N GLY A 170 9.64 18.43 -9.61
CA GLY A 170 10.96 18.80 -9.12
C GLY A 170 12.08 18.33 -10.04
N ASP A 171 12.98 17.51 -9.53
CA ASP A 171 14.13 16.93 -10.25
C ASP A 171 13.88 15.53 -10.81
N VAL A 172 12.62 15.08 -10.76
CA VAL A 172 12.20 13.78 -11.25
C VAL A 172 11.04 13.91 -12.24
N ARG A 173 10.79 12.85 -13.00
CA ARG A 173 9.52 12.64 -13.67
C ARG A 173 8.89 11.36 -13.16
N ILE A 174 7.59 11.36 -13.08
CA ILE A 174 6.79 10.26 -12.54
C ILE A 174 5.72 9.82 -13.54
N GLN A 175 5.40 8.54 -13.53
CA GLN A 175 4.32 7.96 -14.33
C GLN A 175 3.62 6.89 -13.49
N MET A 176 2.31 7.00 -13.31
CA MET A 176 1.52 5.94 -12.68
C MET A 176 1.02 4.97 -13.74
N VAL A 177 1.26 3.68 -13.49
CA VAL A 177 0.84 2.58 -14.36
C VAL A 177 0.16 1.49 -13.55
N GLY A 178 -0.67 0.71 -14.21
CA GLY A 178 -1.34 -0.44 -13.60
C GLY A 178 -1.17 -1.71 -14.41
N TYR A 179 -1.21 -2.83 -13.71
CA TYR A 179 -1.23 -4.16 -14.30
C TYR A 179 -2.31 -4.99 -13.66
N GLU A 180 -2.95 -5.83 -14.46
CA GLU A 180 -3.98 -6.77 -14.01
C GLU A 180 -3.56 -8.19 -14.37
N ARG A 181 -3.75 -9.12 -13.43
CA ARG A 181 -3.47 -10.53 -13.65
C ARG A 181 -4.55 -11.12 -14.56
N LEU A 182 -4.12 -11.81 -15.60
CA LEU A 182 -4.99 -12.63 -16.44
C LEU A 182 -5.27 -13.96 -15.72
N GLU A 183 -6.51 -14.41 -15.78
CA GLU A 183 -6.95 -15.70 -15.21
C GLU A 183 -6.35 -16.91 -15.95
#